data_e3630ae6c7c616b2a266e971297692c9
#
_entry.id   e3630ae6c7c616b2a266e971297692c9
#
_cell.length_a   1.000
_cell.length_b   1.000
_cell.length_c   1.000
_cell.angle_alpha   90.00
_cell.angle_beta   90.00
_cell.angle_gamma   90.00
#
_symmetry.space_group_name_H-M   'P 1'
#
loop_
_entity.id
_entity.type
_entity.pdbx_description
1 polymer ?
#
loop_
_entity_poly.entity_id
_entity_poly.type
_entity_poly.pdbx_seq_one_letter_code
_entity_poly.pdbx_strand_id
1 'polypeptide(L)'
;MYGWDTLVLLKHYVESGLSKTAIARQLGVSRRVIYHWIQTGQLDREVSGTAIPRCRASRGSKLARYQPLIAERLATYPALSAVRLLEECRAAGYAGGYSQLKAYVARVRPRPEPEPIIRFETPPGQQAQFDFAEIRFPWGKRFALLVVLGYSRVLFVEFVARQTALTVMLGLERAFAAFGGVPHEILFDQMKSVILDDQRPHGGRLLENPEFLRFAAHWGFRIRACRPFRAKTKGKVERPVGYLRGNFLYGRTFLGDADLADQCARWLVRANQRVHGTTRVVPLSRLPEEQAIFLPLAARPYRSLVLLPPPPAPRPAPRAPVPVERRALTSYSALLTEAG
;
A
#
# COMPACT_ATOMS: atom_id res chain seq x y z
N MET A 1 -11.64 24.38 -22.76
CA MET A 1 -13.10 24.51 -22.96
C MET A 1 -13.48 25.84 -22.36
N TYR A 2 -14.07 26.78 -23.11
CA TYR A 2 -14.40 28.10 -22.60
C TYR A 2 -15.65 28.00 -21.74
N GLY A 3 -15.65 28.68 -20.58
CA GLY A 3 -16.75 28.62 -19.62
C GLY A 3 -17.97 29.46 -20.07
N TRP A 4 -19.09 29.25 -19.39
CA TRP A 4 -20.34 30.01 -19.61
C TRP A 4 -20.13 31.52 -19.49
N ASP A 5 -19.34 31.96 -18.53
CA ASP A 5 -19.01 33.35 -18.31
C ASP A 5 -18.40 34.03 -19.55
N THR A 6 -17.58 33.29 -20.30
CA THR A 6 -16.96 33.79 -21.54
C THR A 6 -18.01 34.06 -22.65
N LEU A 7 -19.05 33.22 -22.71
CA LEU A 7 -20.15 33.42 -23.69
C LEU A 7 -21.04 34.60 -23.34
N VAL A 8 -21.33 34.79 -22.04
CA VAL A 8 -22.11 35.96 -21.54
C VAL A 8 -21.38 37.26 -21.81
N LEU A 9 -20.09 37.33 -21.49
CA LEU A 9 -19.23 38.48 -21.80
C LEU A 9 -19.09 38.73 -23.30
N LEU A 10 -18.97 37.68 -24.11
CA LEU A 10 -18.93 37.80 -25.55
C LEU A 10 -20.23 38.42 -26.10
N LYS A 11 -21.40 37.96 -25.65
CA LYS A 11 -22.71 38.51 -26.05
C LYS A 11 -22.78 39.99 -25.71
N HIS A 12 -22.44 40.35 -24.48
CA HIS A 12 -22.43 41.74 -24.03
C HIS A 12 -21.50 42.63 -24.88
N TYR A 13 -20.29 42.17 -25.21
CA TYR A 13 -19.35 42.96 -26.04
C TYR A 13 -19.79 43.06 -27.51
N VAL A 14 -20.45 42.04 -28.04
CA VAL A 14 -21.05 42.14 -29.40
C VAL A 14 -22.21 43.13 -29.42
N GLU A 15 -23.10 43.11 -28.44
CA GLU A 15 -24.22 44.05 -28.28
C GLU A 15 -23.71 45.47 -28.04
N SER A 16 -22.60 45.65 -27.34
CA SER A 16 -21.93 46.93 -27.11
C SER A 16 -21.16 47.48 -28.35
N GLY A 17 -21.18 46.76 -29.49
CA GLY A 17 -20.59 47.21 -30.75
C GLY A 17 -19.06 47.13 -30.79
N LEU A 18 -18.40 46.38 -29.88
CA LEU A 18 -16.94 46.20 -29.94
C LEU A 18 -16.54 45.41 -31.16
N SER A 19 -15.40 45.81 -31.73
CA SER A 19 -14.85 45.07 -32.87
C SER A 19 -14.41 43.62 -32.45
N LYS A 20 -14.62 42.64 -33.33
CA LYS A 20 -14.27 41.22 -33.04
C LYS A 20 -12.79 41.03 -32.69
N THR A 21 -11.95 41.96 -33.14
CA THR A 21 -10.51 41.96 -32.82
C THR A 21 -10.28 42.45 -31.37
N ALA A 22 -11.03 43.46 -30.91
CA ALA A 22 -10.98 43.96 -29.55
C ALA A 22 -11.52 42.91 -28.58
N ILE A 23 -12.63 42.25 -28.91
CA ILE A 23 -13.24 41.17 -28.13
C ILE A 23 -12.27 39.99 -28.02
N ALA A 24 -11.62 39.57 -29.10
CA ALA A 24 -10.63 38.49 -29.11
C ALA A 24 -9.48 38.76 -28.13
N ARG A 25 -9.00 40.03 -28.10
CA ARG A 25 -7.91 40.43 -27.20
C ARG A 25 -8.38 40.48 -25.75
N GLN A 26 -9.58 40.92 -25.48
CA GLN A 26 -10.10 41.11 -24.13
C GLN A 26 -10.51 39.82 -23.45
N LEU A 27 -11.05 38.85 -24.21
CA LEU A 27 -11.47 37.54 -23.72
C LEU A 27 -10.41 36.46 -23.86
N GLY A 28 -9.26 36.73 -24.47
CA GLY A 28 -8.23 35.72 -24.73
C GLY A 28 -8.67 34.58 -25.68
N VAL A 29 -9.66 34.86 -26.54
CA VAL A 29 -10.29 33.87 -27.45
C VAL A 29 -9.92 34.21 -28.89
N SER A 30 -9.63 33.20 -29.72
CA SER A 30 -9.30 33.40 -31.11
C SER A 30 -10.49 33.96 -31.88
N ARG A 31 -10.24 34.88 -32.84
CA ARG A 31 -11.29 35.47 -33.72
C ARG A 31 -12.12 34.40 -34.42
N ARG A 32 -11.49 33.26 -34.79
CA ARG A 32 -12.19 32.15 -35.42
C ARG A 32 -13.27 31.54 -34.54
N VAL A 33 -13.03 31.44 -33.24
CA VAL A 33 -14.00 30.93 -32.27
C VAL A 33 -15.15 31.92 -32.09
N ILE A 34 -14.86 33.23 -32.05
CA ILE A 34 -15.89 34.29 -31.96
C ILE A 34 -16.79 34.24 -33.21
N TYR A 35 -16.25 34.18 -34.40
CA TYR A 35 -17.02 34.02 -35.61
C TYR A 35 -17.90 32.77 -35.62
N HIS A 36 -17.33 31.64 -35.21
CA HIS A 36 -18.08 30.40 -35.09
C HIS A 36 -19.28 30.50 -34.13
N TRP A 37 -19.10 31.10 -32.98
CA TRP A 37 -20.17 31.26 -31.99
C TRP A 37 -21.28 32.19 -32.48
N ILE A 38 -20.94 33.28 -33.19
CA ILE A 38 -21.90 34.17 -33.82
C ILE A 38 -22.67 33.45 -34.93
N GLN A 39 -21.97 32.78 -35.84
CA GLN A 39 -22.60 32.06 -36.97
C GLN A 39 -23.46 30.88 -36.55
N THR A 40 -23.13 30.22 -35.45
CA THR A 40 -23.87 29.06 -34.94
C THR A 40 -25.02 29.43 -34.00
N GLY A 41 -25.29 30.75 -33.79
CA GLY A 41 -26.36 31.23 -32.90
C GLY A 41 -26.16 30.83 -31.44
N GLN A 42 -24.94 30.55 -31.02
CA GLN A 42 -24.67 30.16 -29.62
C GLN A 42 -24.84 31.30 -28.62
N LEU A 43 -24.89 32.56 -29.11
CA LEU A 43 -25.10 33.74 -28.28
C LEU A 43 -26.58 33.95 -27.95
N ASP A 44 -27.51 33.42 -28.75
CA ASP A 44 -28.96 33.65 -28.61
C ASP A 44 -29.66 32.52 -27.83
N ARG A 45 -28.89 31.61 -27.22
CA ARG A 45 -29.45 30.56 -26.38
C ARG A 45 -29.89 31.16 -25.05
N GLU A 46 -31.19 31.12 -24.81
CA GLU A 46 -31.73 31.46 -23.50
C GLU A 46 -31.22 30.54 -22.40
N VAL A 47 -30.96 31.10 -21.22
CA VAL A 47 -30.34 30.46 -20.03
C VAL A 47 -31.27 29.42 -19.37
N SER A 48 -32.49 29.24 -19.83
CA SER A 48 -33.54 28.40 -19.22
C SER A 48 -33.51 26.92 -19.62
N GLY A 49 -32.62 26.53 -20.51
CA GLY A 49 -32.49 25.10 -20.92
C GLY A 49 -31.23 24.46 -20.39
N THR A 50 -31.35 23.46 -19.54
CA THR A 50 -30.29 22.47 -19.27
C THR A 50 -29.61 22.11 -20.58
N ALA A 51 -28.34 22.55 -20.74
CA ALA A 51 -27.55 22.18 -21.90
C ALA A 51 -27.38 20.66 -21.94
N ILE A 52 -28.28 20.00 -22.68
CA ILE A 52 -28.09 18.59 -23.03
C ILE A 52 -26.84 18.59 -23.92
N PRO A 53 -25.74 18.01 -23.48
CA PRO A 53 -24.59 17.84 -24.36
C PRO A 53 -25.11 17.09 -25.57
N ARG A 54 -24.93 17.64 -26.78
CA ARG A 54 -25.21 16.90 -28.02
C ARG A 54 -24.33 15.66 -27.97
N CYS A 55 -24.92 14.58 -27.45
CA CYS A 55 -24.35 13.27 -27.58
C CYS A 55 -24.19 13.07 -29.10
N ARG A 56 -22.97 13.06 -29.61
CA ARG A 56 -22.71 12.55 -30.97
C ARG A 56 -23.47 11.26 -31.03
N ALA A 57 -24.41 11.14 -31.98
CA ALA A 57 -25.13 9.91 -32.22
C ALA A 57 -24.11 8.78 -32.20
N SER A 58 -24.18 7.94 -31.18
CA SER A 58 -23.15 6.92 -30.97
C SER A 58 -23.24 6.01 -32.19
N ARG A 59 -22.20 6.02 -33.01
CA ARG A 59 -22.05 4.94 -34.01
C ARG A 59 -22.23 3.66 -33.25
N GLY A 60 -23.24 2.84 -33.62
CA GLY A 60 -23.61 1.63 -32.90
C GLY A 60 -22.36 0.85 -32.50
N SER A 61 -22.21 0.59 -31.22
CA SER A 61 -21.02 -0.08 -30.70
C SER A 61 -20.90 -1.44 -31.37
N LYS A 62 -19.75 -1.76 -31.97
CA LYS A 62 -19.46 -3.10 -32.51
C LYS A 62 -19.72 -4.20 -31.48
N LEU A 63 -19.72 -3.85 -30.19
CA LEU A 63 -19.97 -4.74 -29.07
C LEU A 63 -21.45 -4.97 -28.79
N ALA A 64 -22.36 -4.10 -29.29
CA ALA A 64 -23.79 -4.16 -28.96
C ALA A 64 -24.41 -5.53 -29.21
N ARG A 65 -24.06 -6.16 -30.34
CA ARG A 65 -24.51 -7.50 -30.72
C ARG A 65 -24.09 -8.61 -29.75
N TYR A 66 -22.98 -8.41 -29.02
CA TYR A 66 -22.39 -9.42 -28.12
C TYR A 66 -22.69 -9.15 -26.65
N GLN A 67 -23.40 -8.07 -26.34
CA GLN A 67 -23.79 -7.74 -24.95
C GLN A 67 -24.62 -8.84 -24.27
N PRO A 68 -25.60 -9.47 -24.91
CA PRO A 68 -26.36 -10.58 -24.31
C PRO A 68 -25.44 -11.76 -23.93
N LEU A 69 -24.56 -12.17 -24.85
CA LEU A 69 -23.58 -13.25 -24.58
C LEU A 69 -22.70 -12.93 -23.37
N ILE A 70 -22.18 -11.70 -23.30
CA ILE A 70 -21.33 -11.27 -22.18
C ILE A 70 -22.13 -11.27 -20.87
N ALA A 71 -23.37 -10.80 -20.88
CA ALA A 71 -24.24 -10.74 -19.71
C ALA A 71 -24.55 -12.15 -19.17
N GLU A 72 -24.92 -13.08 -20.03
CA GLU A 72 -25.20 -14.50 -19.70
C GLU A 72 -23.96 -15.16 -19.07
N ARG A 73 -22.80 -14.98 -19.71
CA ARG A 73 -21.54 -15.56 -19.20
C ARG A 73 -21.13 -14.98 -17.84
N LEU A 74 -21.33 -13.68 -17.62
CA LEU A 74 -21.04 -13.03 -16.34
C LEU A 74 -22.08 -13.37 -15.26
N ALA A 75 -23.32 -13.67 -15.63
CA ALA A 75 -24.34 -14.16 -14.69
C ALA A 75 -23.96 -15.54 -14.15
N THR A 76 -23.50 -16.43 -15.05
CA THR A 76 -23.09 -17.79 -14.67
C THR A 76 -21.72 -17.81 -14.00
N TYR A 77 -20.77 -16.99 -14.49
CA TYR A 77 -19.37 -16.93 -14.03
C TYR A 77 -18.95 -15.50 -13.77
N PRO A 78 -19.30 -14.89 -12.63
CA PRO A 78 -19.01 -13.47 -12.34
C PRO A 78 -17.53 -13.11 -12.37
N ALA A 79 -16.65 -14.06 -12.05
CA ALA A 79 -15.20 -13.88 -12.03
C ALA A 79 -14.51 -14.10 -13.39
N LEU A 80 -15.26 -14.45 -14.47
CA LEU A 80 -14.67 -14.75 -15.77
C LEU A 80 -13.86 -13.57 -16.31
N SER A 81 -12.62 -13.82 -16.74
CA SER A 81 -11.71 -12.74 -17.17
C SER A 81 -12.19 -12.08 -18.48
N ALA A 82 -11.88 -10.78 -18.63
CA ALA A 82 -12.20 -10.08 -19.87
C ALA A 82 -11.42 -10.62 -21.08
N VAL A 83 -10.28 -11.28 -20.88
CA VAL A 83 -9.51 -11.95 -21.93
C VAL A 83 -10.29 -13.15 -22.44
N ARG A 84 -10.79 -13.99 -21.52
CA ARG A 84 -11.59 -15.17 -21.88
C ARG A 84 -12.89 -14.78 -22.59
N LEU A 85 -13.59 -13.75 -22.10
CA LEU A 85 -14.77 -13.21 -22.77
C LEU A 85 -14.47 -12.68 -24.18
N LEU A 86 -13.27 -12.11 -24.38
CA LEU A 86 -12.85 -11.68 -25.72
C LEU A 86 -12.68 -12.87 -26.67
N GLU A 87 -12.10 -13.97 -26.21
CA GLU A 87 -11.95 -15.19 -27.00
C GLU A 87 -13.31 -15.75 -27.42
N GLU A 88 -14.26 -15.83 -26.49
CA GLU A 88 -15.61 -16.29 -26.76
C GLU A 88 -16.38 -15.36 -27.71
N CYS A 89 -16.26 -14.04 -27.51
CA CYS A 89 -16.84 -13.06 -28.45
C CYS A 89 -16.20 -13.14 -29.84
N ARG A 90 -14.89 -13.38 -29.94
CA ARG A 90 -14.20 -13.56 -31.23
C ARG A 90 -14.66 -14.83 -31.94
N ALA A 91 -14.83 -15.93 -31.21
CA ALA A 91 -15.40 -17.16 -31.76
C ALA A 91 -16.83 -16.94 -32.30
N ALA A 92 -17.57 -16.01 -31.69
CA ALA A 92 -18.89 -15.57 -32.16
C ALA A 92 -18.84 -14.48 -33.26
N GLY A 93 -17.63 -14.08 -33.74
CA GLY A 93 -17.45 -13.13 -34.84
C GLY A 93 -17.19 -11.68 -34.42
N TYR A 94 -16.83 -11.40 -33.16
CA TYR A 94 -16.47 -10.04 -32.73
C TYR A 94 -15.12 -9.59 -33.27
N ALA A 95 -15.15 -8.55 -34.12
CA ALA A 95 -13.96 -7.95 -34.72
C ALA A 95 -13.49 -6.65 -34.01
N GLY A 96 -13.93 -6.41 -32.78
CA GLY A 96 -13.57 -5.23 -32.01
C GLY A 96 -12.33 -5.43 -31.12
N GLY A 97 -11.86 -4.33 -30.51
CA GLY A 97 -10.67 -4.33 -29.68
C GLY A 97 -10.95 -4.77 -28.23
N TYR A 98 -9.89 -5.31 -27.58
CA TYR A 98 -9.92 -5.71 -26.18
C TYR A 98 -10.32 -4.57 -25.23
N SER A 99 -9.80 -3.37 -25.44
CA SER A 99 -10.05 -2.20 -24.57
C SER A 99 -11.53 -1.85 -24.49
N GLN A 100 -12.26 -1.95 -25.61
CA GLN A 100 -13.68 -1.68 -25.68
C GLN A 100 -14.48 -2.74 -24.88
N LEU A 101 -14.14 -4.02 -25.06
CA LEU A 101 -14.76 -5.12 -24.32
C LEU A 101 -14.46 -5.03 -22.83
N LYS A 102 -13.19 -4.81 -22.46
CA LYS A 102 -12.77 -4.65 -21.06
C LYS A 102 -13.52 -3.52 -20.34
N ALA A 103 -13.66 -2.35 -21.00
CA ALA A 103 -14.41 -1.22 -20.44
C ALA A 103 -15.90 -1.56 -20.26
N TYR A 104 -16.49 -2.28 -21.19
CA TYR A 104 -17.88 -2.73 -21.07
C TYR A 104 -18.03 -3.75 -19.92
N VAL A 105 -17.20 -4.79 -19.87
CA VAL A 105 -17.20 -5.81 -18.80
C VAL A 105 -17.01 -5.18 -17.43
N ALA A 106 -16.14 -4.19 -17.28
CA ALA A 106 -15.94 -3.49 -16.01
C ALA A 106 -17.19 -2.75 -15.53
N ARG A 107 -18.05 -2.30 -16.45
CA ARG A 107 -19.31 -1.62 -16.17
C ARG A 107 -20.45 -2.55 -15.81
N VAL A 108 -20.56 -3.69 -16.53
CA VAL A 108 -21.72 -4.62 -16.41
C VAL A 108 -21.46 -5.79 -15.47
N ARG A 109 -20.19 -6.03 -15.09
CA ARG A 109 -19.85 -7.12 -14.17
C ARG A 109 -20.59 -6.94 -12.85
N PRO A 110 -21.34 -7.96 -12.37
CA PRO A 110 -21.92 -7.93 -11.04
C PRO A 110 -20.81 -7.69 -10.01
N ARG A 111 -20.93 -6.61 -9.26
CA ARG A 111 -20.03 -6.36 -8.12
C ARG A 111 -20.70 -6.98 -6.91
N PRO A 112 -20.04 -7.93 -6.21
CA PRO A 112 -20.55 -8.37 -4.94
C PRO A 112 -20.71 -7.13 -4.06
N GLU A 113 -21.82 -7.03 -3.35
CA GLU A 113 -21.95 -5.98 -2.33
C GLU A 113 -20.74 -6.04 -1.41
N PRO A 114 -20.06 -4.91 -1.17
CA PRO A 114 -18.93 -4.91 -0.25
C PRO A 114 -19.46 -5.37 1.09
N GLU A 115 -18.95 -6.52 1.56
CA GLU A 115 -19.28 -6.96 2.92
C GLU A 115 -18.98 -5.80 3.88
N PRO A 116 -19.92 -5.50 4.78
CA PRO A 116 -19.73 -4.43 5.75
C PRO A 116 -18.40 -4.65 6.47
N ILE A 117 -17.52 -3.66 6.44
CA ILE A 117 -16.24 -3.70 7.15
C ILE A 117 -16.58 -3.59 8.62
N ILE A 118 -16.69 -4.72 9.32
CA ILE A 118 -16.83 -4.74 10.77
C ILE A 118 -15.49 -4.29 11.33
N ARG A 119 -15.43 -3.05 11.78
CA ARG A 119 -14.25 -2.49 12.46
C ARG A 119 -14.32 -2.91 13.93
N PHE A 120 -13.47 -3.82 14.32
CA PHE A 120 -13.30 -4.15 15.73
C PHE A 120 -12.51 -3.02 16.40
N GLU A 121 -13.18 -2.17 17.15
CA GLU A 121 -12.51 -1.27 18.09
C GLU A 121 -12.15 -2.08 19.35
N THR A 122 -10.95 -1.87 19.85
CA THR A 122 -10.49 -2.51 21.09
C THR A 122 -10.57 -1.50 22.24
N PRO A 123 -10.92 -1.93 23.45
CA PRO A 123 -10.85 -1.06 24.64
C PRO A 123 -9.43 -0.52 24.85
N PRO A 124 -9.28 0.57 25.63
CA PRO A 124 -7.96 1.08 26.01
C PRO A 124 -7.10 0.00 26.65
N GLY A 125 -5.81 0.00 26.37
CA GLY A 125 -4.83 -0.93 26.95
C GLY A 125 -4.95 -2.40 26.54
N GLN A 126 -6.03 -2.78 25.86
CA GLN A 126 -6.33 -4.20 25.60
C GLN A 126 -5.40 -4.81 24.55
N GLN A 127 -5.19 -4.17 23.42
CA GLN A 127 -4.50 -4.80 22.28
C GLN A 127 -3.54 -3.87 21.56
N ALA A 128 -2.36 -4.39 21.22
CA ALA A 128 -1.51 -3.85 20.18
C ALA A 128 -1.46 -4.79 18.97
N GLN A 129 -1.12 -4.27 17.81
CA GLN A 129 -0.88 -5.05 16.60
C GLN A 129 0.57 -4.88 16.16
N PHE A 130 1.21 -6.00 15.85
CA PHE A 130 2.58 -6.08 15.39
C PHE A 130 2.64 -6.46 13.92
N ASP A 131 3.54 -5.83 13.16
CA ASP A 131 3.82 -6.19 11.77
C ASP A 131 5.26 -5.87 11.36
N PHE A 132 5.69 -6.50 10.26
CA PHE A 132 6.90 -6.14 9.55
C PHE A 132 6.59 -5.65 8.14
N ALA A 133 7.33 -4.62 7.71
CA ALA A 133 7.36 -4.21 6.32
C ALA A 133 8.78 -4.33 5.76
N GLU A 134 8.96 -5.09 4.69
CA GLU A 134 10.24 -5.18 3.98
C GLU A 134 10.46 -3.93 3.13
N ILE A 135 11.65 -3.33 3.24
CA ILE A 135 12.08 -2.16 2.49
C ILE A 135 13.51 -2.41 1.98
N ARG A 136 13.76 -2.01 0.74
CA ARG A 136 15.09 -2.09 0.13
C ARG A 136 15.71 -0.71 0.04
N PHE A 137 16.89 -0.57 0.63
CA PHE A 137 17.72 0.62 0.56
C PHE A 137 18.98 0.36 -0.28
N PRO A 138 19.72 1.39 -0.72
CA PRO A 138 20.96 1.22 -1.47
C PRO A 138 22.01 0.37 -0.74
N TRP A 139 22.03 0.41 0.59
CA TRP A 139 22.95 -0.38 1.44
C TRP A 139 22.38 -1.72 1.92
N GLY A 140 21.24 -2.14 1.37
CA GLY A 140 20.66 -3.46 1.60
C GLY A 140 19.23 -3.43 2.14
N LYS A 141 18.70 -4.63 2.37
CA LYS A 141 17.35 -4.86 2.88
C LYS A 141 17.28 -4.51 4.37
N ARG A 142 16.19 -3.84 4.76
CA ARG A 142 15.78 -3.60 6.15
C ARG A 142 14.33 -3.97 6.33
N PHE A 143 13.96 -4.22 7.57
CA PHE A 143 12.57 -4.49 7.95
C PHE A 143 12.14 -3.40 8.92
N ALA A 144 11.07 -2.69 8.58
CA ALA A 144 10.39 -1.84 9.54
C ALA A 144 9.55 -2.73 10.46
N LEU A 145 9.86 -2.73 11.74
CA LEU A 145 9.07 -3.29 12.83
C LEU A 145 8.05 -2.24 13.23
N LEU A 146 6.76 -2.55 13.14
CA LEU A 146 5.68 -1.65 13.50
C LEU A 146 4.88 -2.24 14.66
N VAL A 147 4.61 -1.42 15.67
CA VAL A 147 3.67 -1.73 16.75
C VAL A 147 2.65 -0.60 16.83
N VAL A 148 1.37 -0.95 16.75
CA VAL A 148 0.28 0.02 16.77
C VAL A 148 -0.67 -0.31 17.90
N LEU A 149 -0.96 0.64 18.78
CA LEU A 149 -1.95 0.46 19.84
C LEU A 149 -3.36 0.42 19.25
N GLY A 150 -4.16 -0.48 19.75
CA GLY A 150 -5.47 -0.81 19.19
C GLY A 150 -6.53 0.26 19.39
N TYR A 151 -6.45 1.06 20.45
CA TYR A 151 -7.40 2.11 20.79
C TYR A 151 -6.89 3.49 20.36
N SER A 152 -5.76 3.96 20.90
CA SER A 152 -5.22 5.30 20.62
C SER A 152 -4.68 5.44 19.18
N ARG A 153 -4.23 4.35 18.58
CA ARG A 153 -3.50 4.32 17.28
C ARG A 153 -2.09 4.89 17.37
N VAL A 154 -1.53 5.02 18.58
CA VAL A 154 -0.12 5.39 18.73
C VAL A 154 0.73 4.35 18.03
N LEU A 155 1.65 4.83 17.21
CA LEU A 155 2.52 4.03 16.36
C LEU A 155 3.93 4.07 16.89
N PHE A 156 4.57 2.91 16.98
CA PHE A 156 5.99 2.72 17.16
C PHE A 156 6.58 2.09 15.89
N VAL A 157 7.72 2.59 15.42
CA VAL A 157 8.43 2.02 14.26
C VAL A 157 9.92 2.01 14.54
N GLU A 158 10.55 0.89 14.20
CA GLU A 158 11.99 0.72 14.22
C GLU A 158 12.46 -0.05 12.99
N PHE A 159 13.64 0.28 12.46
CA PHE A 159 14.23 -0.44 11.34
C PHE A 159 15.28 -1.43 11.83
N VAL A 160 15.15 -2.67 11.38
CA VAL A 160 16.02 -3.77 11.80
C VAL A 160 16.54 -4.56 10.58
N ALA A 161 17.70 -5.19 10.74
CA ALA A 161 18.33 -5.94 9.64
C ALA A 161 17.71 -7.34 9.42
N ARG A 162 17.10 -7.94 10.45
CA ARG A 162 16.59 -9.32 10.43
C ARG A 162 15.28 -9.44 11.21
N GLN A 163 14.46 -10.44 10.84
CA GLN A 163 13.18 -10.77 11.50
C GLN A 163 13.33 -11.98 12.43
N THR A 164 14.31 -11.98 13.32
CA THR A 164 14.50 -13.06 14.28
C THR A 164 13.60 -12.90 15.50
N ALA A 165 13.35 -13.97 16.26
CA ALA A 165 12.61 -13.88 17.52
C ALA A 165 13.25 -12.89 18.50
N LEU A 166 14.59 -12.88 18.60
CA LEU A 166 15.32 -11.91 19.41
C LEU A 166 15.06 -10.47 18.96
N THR A 167 15.07 -10.22 17.65
CA THR A 167 14.79 -8.88 17.10
C THR A 167 13.36 -8.42 17.45
N VAL A 168 12.38 -9.33 17.37
CA VAL A 168 11.00 -9.04 17.76
C VAL A 168 10.91 -8.71 19.25
N MET A 169 11.53 -9.53 20.11
CA MET A 169 11.54 -9.32 21.57
C MET A 169 12.16 -7.97 21.94
N LEU A 170 13.36 -7.67 21.44
CA LEU A 170 14.03 -6.39 21.69
C LEU A 170 13.24 -5.18 21.15
N GLY A 171 12.63 -5.32 19.98
CA GLY A 171 11.78 -4.26 19.41
C GLY A 171 10.51 -4.01 20.23
N LEU A 172 9.89 -5.07 20.76
CA LEU A 172 8.74 -4.95 21.65
C LEU A 172 9.12 -4.29 22.98
N GLU A 173 10.27 -4.61 23.59
CA GLU A 173 10.74 -3.95 24.81
C GLU A 173 10.88 -2.45 24.60
N ARG A 174 11.46 -2.02 23.47
CA ARG A 174 11.56 -0.60 23.12
C ARG A 174 10.19 0.03 22.88
N ALA A 175 9.27 -0.70 22.26
CA ALA A 175 7.89 -0.23 22.04
C ALA A 175 7.16 -0.07 23.40
N PHE A 176 7.29 -1.03 24.36
CA PHE A 176 6.71 -0.93 25.68
C PHE A 176 7.25 0.26 26.48
N ALA A 177 8.58 0.48 26.39
CA ALA A 177 9.19 1.66 27.00
C ALA A 177 8.65 2.96 26.37
N ALA A 178 8.51 3.02 25.04
CA ALA A 178 7.97 4.18 24.33
C ALA A 178 6.46 4.43 24.66
N PHE A 179 5.69 3.39 24.89
CA PHE A 179 4.27 3.50 25.28
C PHE A 179 4.08 3.80 26.77
N GLY A 180 5.09 3.51 27.60
CA GLY A 180 5.01 3.65 29.05
C GLY A 180 4.27 2.50 29.73
N GLY A 181 4.15 1.33 29.11
CA GLY A 181 3.49 0.14 29.64
C GLY A 181 3.30 -0.95 28.61
N VAL A 182 2.69 -2.06 29.00
CA VAL A 182 2.51 -3.26 28.17
C VAL A 182 1.02 -3.51 27.92
N PRO A 183 0.55 -3.58 26.67
CA PRO A 183 -0.83 -3.93 26.36
C PRO A 183 -1.13 -5.38 26.75
N HIS A 184 -2.38 -5.69 27.15
CA HIS A 184 -2.77 -7.02 27.64
C HIS A 184 -2.60 -8.12 26.61
N GLU A 185 -2.67 -7.80 25.31
CA GLU A 185 -2.44 -8.76 24.23
C GLU A 185 -1.78 -8.10 23.01
N ILE A 186 -1.01 -8.88 22.28
CA ILE A 186 -0.40 -8.44 21.03
C ILE A 186 -0.83 -9.38 19.91
N LEU A 187 -1.39 -8.80 18.84
CA LEU A 187 -1.81 -9.52 17.66
C LEU A 187 -0.65 -9.60 16.67
N PHE A 188 -0.24 -10.81 16.35
CA PHE A 188 0.79 -11.14 15.36
C PHE A 188 0.18 -11.74 14.11
N ASP A 189 0.84 -11.55 12.99
CA ASP A 189 0.64 -12.39 11.80
C ASP A 189 1.28 -13.77 11.98
N GLN A 190 1.09 -14.67 11.01
CA GLN A 190 1.67 -16.02 10.99
C GLN A 190 3.20 -15.97 10.76
N MET A 191 3.92 -15.27 11.64
CA MET A 191 5.38 -15.16 11.55
C MET A 191 6.07 -16.27 12.34
N LYS A 192 7.01 -16.97 11.71
CA LYS A 192 7.74 -18.12 12.30
C LYS A 192 8.54 -17.77 13.56
N SER A 193 8.94 -16.51 13.73
CA SER A 193 9.63 -16.04 14.94
C SER A 193 8.75 -16.09 16.19
N VAL A 194 7.43 -16.05 16.05
CA VAL A 194 6.44 -16.03 17.14
C VAL A 194 5.58 -17.30 17.11
N ILE A 195 5.11 -17.69 15.93
CA ILE A 195 4.17 -18.80 15.71
C ILE A 195 4.85 -19.85 14.84
N LEU A 196 5.09 -21.01 15.39
CA LEU A 196 5.74 -22.12 14.67
C LEU A 196 4.77 -22.80 13.73
N ASP A 197 3.53 -23.04 14.19
CA ASP A 197 2.48 -23.71 13.43
C ASP A 197 1.09 -23.28 13.91
N ASP A 198 0.13 -23.26 13.01
CA ASP A 198 -1.27 -22.96 13.32
C ASP A 198 -2.21 -24.05 12.84
N GLN A 199 -2.50 -24.99 13.70
CA GLN A 199 -3.36 -26.13 13.42
C GLN A 199 -4.85 -25.86 13.72
N ARG A 200 -5.21 -24.65 14.17
CA ARG A 200 -6.61 -24.27 14.49
C ARG A 200 -7.60 -24.44 13.35
N PRO A 201 -7.24 -24.25 12.06
CA PRO A 201 -8.13 -24.55 10.94
C PRO A 201 -8.53 -26.01 10.82
N HIS A 202 -7.70 -26.91 11.37
CA HIS A 202 -7.90 -28.38 11.33
C HIS A 202 -8.29 -28.95 12.72
N GLY A 203 -8.79 -28.12 13.63
CA GLY A 203 -9.20 -28.55 14.98
C GLY A 203 -8.04 -28.73 15.99
N GLY A 204 -6.81 -28.42 15.58
CA GLY A 204 -5.62 -28.49 16.43
C GLY A 204 -5.38 -27.21 17.24
N ARG A 205 -4.16 -27.06 17.75
CA ARG A 205 -3.72 -25.93 18.58
C ARG A 205 -2.84 -24.96 17.79
N LEU A 206 -2.69 -23.76 18.35
CA LEU A 206 -1.64 -22.83 17.96
C LEU A 206 -0.33 -23.28 18.65
N LEU A 207 0.73 -23.43 17.87
CA LEU A 207 2.05 -23.78 18.39
C LEU A 207 2.92 -22.51 18.33
N GLU A 208 3.11 -21.89 19.47
CA GLU A 208 3.95 -20.69 19.61
C GLU A 208 5.42 -21.11 19.84
N ASN A 209 6.32 -20.18 19.53
CA ASN A 209 7.74 -20.33 19.85
C ASN A 209 7.92 -20.35 21.39
N PRO A 210 8.50 -21.41 21.98
CA PRO A 210 8.64 -21.53 23.41
C PRO A 210 9.44 -20.39 24.07
N GLU A 211 10.45 -19.87 23.40
CA GLU A 211 11.21 -18.72 23.87
C GLU A 211 10.36 -17.46 23.90
N PHE A 212 9.53 -17.28 22.87
CA PHE A 212 8.63 -16.15 22.80
C PHE A 212 7.48 -16.24 23.81
N LEU A 213 7.04 -17.47 24.16
CA LEU A 213 6.08 -17.69 25.26
C LEU A 213 6.67 -17.26 26.62
N ARG A 214 7.94 -17.59 26.90
CA ARG A 214 8.63 -17.13 28.11
C ARG A 214 8.77 -15.62 28.14
N PHE A 215 9.06 -15.00 27.00
CA PHE A 215 9.10 -13.56 26.86
C PHE A 215 7.72 -12.92 27.15
N ALA A 216 6.66 -13.46 26.56
CA ALA A 216 5.30 -12.98 26.79
C ALA A 216 4.87 -13.11 28.26
N ALA A 217 5.22 -14.24 28.89
CA ALA A 217 4.97 -14.45 30.34
C ALA A 217 5.76 -13.47 31.20
N HIS A 218 7.02 -13.16 30.86
CA HIS A 218 7.84 -12.18 31.59
C HIS A 218 7.22 -10.77 31.57
N TRP A 219 6.67 -10.35 30.43
CA TRP A 219 6.03 -9.05 30.27
C TRP A 219 4.53 -9.05 30.59
N GLY A 220 3.93 -10.22 30.84
CA GLY A 220 2.54 -10.41 31.24
C GLY A 220 1.50 -10.31 30.12
N PHE A 221 1.88 -10.15 28.87
CA PHE A 221 0.94 -10.05 27.75
C PHE A 221 0.59 -11.40 27.13
N ARG A 222 -0.56 -11.46 26.45
CA ARG A 222 -1.00 -12.66 25.71
C ARG A 222 -0.67 -12.54 24.23
N ILE A 223 -0.16 -13.65 23.65
CA ILE A 223 0.05 -13.78 22.23
C ILE A 223 -1.29 -14.05 21.55
N ARG A 224 -1.61 -13.28 20.52
CA ARG A 224 -2.73 -13.52 19.62
C ARG A 224 -2.20 -13.72 18.20
N ALA A 225 -2.67 -14.75 17.50
CA ALA A 225 -2.35 -14.98 16.11
C ALA A 225 -3.58 -14.69 15.23
N CYS A 226 -3.38 -13.96 14.14
CA CYS A 226 -4.38 -13.82 13.09
C CYS A 226 -4.79 -15.22 12.59
N ARG A 227 -6.08 -15.44 12.36
CA ARG A 227 -6.52 -16.68 11.72
C ARG A 227 -6.09 -16.67 10.24
N PRO A 228 -5.57 -17.78 9.71
CA PRO A 228 -5.28 -17.91 8.29
C PRO A 228 -6.51 -17.53 7.45
N PHE A 229 -6.31 -16.91 6.31
CA PHE A 229 -7.34 -16.50 5.34
C PHE A 229 -8.39 -15.48 5.84
N ARG A 230 -8.24 -14.91 7.03
CA ARG A 230 -9.06 -13.79 7.53
C ARG A 230 -8.27 -12.49 7.60
N ALA A 231 -7.90 -11.95 6.43
CA ALA A 231 -7.18 -10.67 6.29
C ALA A 231 -7.90 -9.48 6.99
N LYS A 232 -9.21 -9.54 7.15
CA LYS A 232 -10.02 -8.49 7.77
C LYS A 232 -9.70 -8.23 9.26
N THR A 233 -9.04 -9.17 9.96
CA THR A 233 -8.69 -9.03 11.39
C THR A 233 -7.50 -8.08 11.63
N LYS A 234 -6.64 -7.85 10.62
CA LYS A 234 -5.39 -7.09 10.70
C LYS A 234 -5.47 -5.65 10.15
N GLY A 235 -6.65 -5.16 9.83
CA GLY A 235 -6.84 -3.86 9.15
C GLY A 235 -6.30 -2.62 9.87
N LYS A 236 -5.86 -2.75 11.14
CA LYS A 236 -5.27 -1.63 11.91
C LYS A 236 -3.79 -1.39 11.59
N VAL A 237 -3.04 -2.40 11.10
CA VAL A 237 -1.60 -2.30 10.80
C VAL A 237 -1.30 -2.11 9.31
N GLU A 238 -2.14 -2.60 8.40
CA GLU A 238 -1.94 -2.42 6.95
C GLU A 238 -1.88 -0.93 6.54
N ARG A 239 -2.71 -0.09 7.17
CA ARG A 239 -2.71 1.36 6.93
C ARG A 239 -1.43 2.05 7.41
N PRO A 240 -0.89 1.80 8.63
CA PRO A 240 0.42 2.29 9.06
C PRO A 240 1.57 1.89 8.15
N VAL A 241 1.60 0.67 7.59
CA VAL A 241 2.61 0.27 6.59
C VAL A 241 2.50 1.12 5.32
N GLY A 242 1.27 1.30 4.80
CA GLY A 242 1.03 2.19 3.66
C GLY A 242 1.42 3.65 3.96
N TYR A 243 1.10 4.13 5.17
CA TYR A 243 1.47 5.47 5.62
C TYR A 243 2.99 5.63 5.79
N LEU A 244 3.68 4.65 6.36
CA LEU A 244 5.13 4.63 6.43
C LEU A 244 5.76 4.74 5.03
N ARG A 245 5.29 3.93 4.09
CA ARG A 245 5.81 3.94 2.71
C ARG A 245 5.53 5.26 2.00
N GLY A 246 4.31 5.75 2.04
CA GLY A 246 3.88 6.94 1.29
C GLY A 246 4.28 8.27 1.91
N ASN A 247 4.39 8.34 3.26
CA ASN A 247 4.65 9.60 3.97
C ASN A 247 6.06 9.72 4.56
N PHE A 248 6.64 8.60 4.99
CA PHE A 248 8.00 8.62 5.55
C PHE A 248 9.07 8.28 4.51
N LEU A 249 8.89 7.19 3.75
CA LEU A 249 9.96 6.70 2.87
C LEU A 249 9.96 7.38 1.50
N TYR A 250 8.79 7.56 0.91
CA TYR A 250 8.69 8.13 -0.44
C TYR A 250 9.17 9.59 -0.48
N GLY A 251 10.06 9.87 -1.44
CA GLY A 251 10.62 11.22 -1.65
C GLY A 251 11.68 11.65 -0.62
N ARG A 252 12.21 10.71 0.21
CA ARG A 252 13.33 10.97 1.13
C ARG A 252 14.57 10.21 0.73
N THR A 253 15.69 10.78 1.04
CA THR A 253 17.01 10.15 0.96
C THR A 253 17.52 9.84 2.35
N PHE A 254 18.24 8.73 2.48
CA PHE A 254 18.83 8.27 3.74
C PHE A 254 20.28 7.89 3.48
N LEU A 255 21.18 8.31 4.39
CA LEU A 255 22.62 8.08 4.27
C LEU A 255 23.09 6.76 4.87
N GLY A 256 22.20 6.05 5.60
CA GLY A 256 22.51 4.80 6.28
C GLY A 256 21.53 4.53 7.42
N ASP A 257 21.83 3.49 8.23
CA ASP A 257 20.92 3.06 9.30
C ASP A 257 20.76 4.10 10.41
N ALA A 258 21.81 4.82 10.77
CA ALA A 258 21.75 5.84 11.81
C ALA A 258 20.87 7.02 11.37
N ASP A 259 21.07 7.54 10.17
CA ASP A 259 20.26 8.63 9.62
C ASP A 259 18.79 8.19 9.41
N LEU A 260 18.57 6.95 8.96
CA LEU A 260 17.24 6.38 8.85
C LEU A 260 16.52 6.34 10.21
N ALA A 261 17.21 5.92 11.27
CA ALA A 261 16.66 5.87 12.62
C ALA A 261 16.33 7.28 13.15
N ASP A 262 17.22 8.24 12.99
CA ASP A 262 17.01 9.63 13.40
C ASP A 262 15.85 10.30 12.65
N GLN A 263 15.78 10.13 11.34
CA GLN A 263 14.68 10.65 10.56
C GLN A 263 13.35 9.99 10.93
N CYS A 264 13.36 8.68 11.23
CA CYS A 264 12.19 7.94 11.69
C CYS A 264 11.70 8.46 13.05
N ALA A 265 12.58 8.67 14.00
CA ALA A 265 12.22 9.20 15.32
C ALA A 265 11.54 10.58 15.21
N ARG A 266 12.11 11.51 14.44
CA ARG A 266 11.48 12.82 14.18
C ARG A 266 10.15 12.73 13.45
N TRP A 267 10.03 11.78 12.54
CA TRP A 267 8.77 11.55 11.82
C TRP A 267 7.70 10.96 12.75
N LEU A 268 8.04 10.02 13.63
CA LEU A 268 7.10 9.37 14.56
C LEU A 268 6.44 10.39 15.50
N VAL A 269 7.19 11.37 15.99
CA VAL A 269 6.62 12.47 16.80
C VAL A 269 5.47 13.13 16.03
N ARG A 270 5.71 13.55 14.79
CA ARG A 270 4.67 14.17 13.95
C ARG A 270 3.53 13.23 13.60
N ALA A 271 3.87 11.96 13.31
CA ALA A 271 2.87 10.95 12.95
C ALA A 271 1.87 10.70 14.08
N ASN A 272 2.33 10.70 15.34
CA ASN A 272 1.51 10.47 16.52
C ASN A 272 0.79 11.73 17.02
N GLN A 273 1.24 12.92 16.60
CA GLN A 273 0.62 14.20 16.93
C GLN A 273 -0.43 14.66 15.92
N ARG A 274 -0.49 14.06 14.73
CA ARG A 274 -1.50 14.43 13.72
C ARG A 274 -2.87 13.83 14.04
N VAL A 275 -3.95 14.47 13.60
CA VAL A 275 -5.30 13.89 13.65
C VAL A 275 -5.34 12.60 12.83
N HIS A 276 -5.69 11.49 13.45
CA HIS A 276 -5.76 10.19 12.79
C HIS A 276 -6.98 10.10 11.86
N GLY A 277 -6.78 9.67 10.61
CA GLY A 277 -7.81 9.70 9.57
C GLY A 277 -9.08 8.89 9.86
N THR A 278 -8.99 7.84 10.70
CA THR A 278 -10.13 6.98 11.07
C THR A 278 -10.79 7.41 12.36
N THR A 279 -10.00 7.63 13.42
CA THR A 279 -10.53 7.97 14.75
C THR A 279 -10.87 9.44 14.91
N ARG A 280 -10.37 10.30 13.99
CA ARG A 280 -10.52 11.75 14.02
C ARG A 280 -9.98 12.44 15.28
N VAL A 281 -9.10 11.73 16.00
CA VAL A 281 -8.44 12.20 17.23
C VAL A 281 -6.93 12.09 17.06
N VAL A 282 -6.18 12.90 17.79
CA VAL A 282 -4.72 12.82 17.85
C VAL A 282 -4.33 11.58 18.65
N PRO A 283 -3.53 10.63 18.12
CA PRO A 283 -3.16 9.40 18.84
C PRO A 283 -2.59 9.66 20.25
N LEU A 284 -1.63 10.57 20.38
CA LEU A 284 -1.00 10.87 21.66
C LEU A 284 -1.97 11.42 22.72
N SER A 285 -3.06 12.10 22.33
CA SER A 285 -4.03 12.59 23.30
C SER A 285 -4.83 11.49 24.00
N ARG A 286 -4.88 10.29 23.39
CA ARG A 286 -5.53 9.09 23.95
C ARG A 286 -4.58 8.12 24.64
N LEU A 287 -3.28 8.35 24.54
CA LEU A 287 -2.31 7.46 25.17
C LEU A 287 -2.46 7.37 26.70
N PRO A 288 -2.75 8.44 27.44
CA PRO A 288 -2.97 8.36 28.90
C PRO A 288 -4.11 7.41 29.28
N GLU A 289 -5.18 7.30 28.48
CA GLU A 289 -6.27 6.36 28.71
C GLU A 289 -5.80 4.89 28.58
N GLU A 290 -4.88 4.62 27.64
CA GLU A 290 -4.28 3.29 27.50
C GLU A 290 -3.30 3.00 28.65
N GLN A 291 -2.48 3.98 29.02
CA GLN A 291 -1.49 3.86 30.09
C GLN A 291 -2.11 3.53 31.45
N ALA A 292 -3.30 4.04 31.72
CA ALA A 292 -4.04 3.75 32.92
C ALA A 292 -4.46 2.27 33.06
N ILE A 293 -4.50 1.54 31.94
CA ILE A 293 -4.94 0.14 31.86
C ILE A 293 -3.78 -0.82 31.56
N PHE A 294 -2.66 -0.31 31.07
CA PHE A 294 -1.51 -1.15 30.72
C PHE A 294 -1.00 -1.97 31.90
N LEU A 295 -0.44 -3.11 31.57
CA LEU A 295 0.39 -3.85 32.53
C LEU A 295 1.68 -3.06 32.79
N PRO A 296 2.21 -3.12 34.02
CA PRO A 296 3.44 -2.42 34.36
C PRO A 296 4.63 -2.95 33.55
N LEU A 297 5.61 -2.07 33.32
CA LEU A 297 6.88 -2.48 32.78
C LEU A 297 7.59 -3.43 33.75
N ALA A 298 8.17 -4.52 33.25
CA ALA A 298 8.98 -5.42 34.06
C ALA A 298 10.20 -4.67 34.61
N ALA A 299 10.59 -4.98 35.84
CA ALA A 299 11.72 -4.33 36.52
C ALA A 299 13.06 -4.57 35.80
N ARG A 300 13.17 -5.59 34.98
CA ARG A 300 14.38 -5.94 34.21
C ARG A 300 13.99 -6.38 32.81
N PRO A 301 14.83 -6.11 31.80
CA PRO A 301 14.65 -6.65 30.45
C PRO A 301 14.64 -8.18 30.48
N TYR A 302 13.95 -8.80 29.52
CA TYR A 302 13.95 -10.23 29.36
C TYR A 302 15.34 -10.72 28.93
N ARG A 303 15.81 -11.77 29.60
CA ARG A 303 17.05 -12.45 29.22
C ARG A 303 16.71 -13.77 28.56
N SER A 304 16.99 -13.87 27.24
CA SER A 304 16.85 -15.11 26.50
C SER A 304 17.75 -16.19 27.06
N LEU A 305 17.19 -17.40 27.23
CA LEU A 305 17.96 -18.58 27.59
C LEU A 305 18.62 -19.24 26.35
N VAL A 306 18.26 -18.82 25.17
CA VAL A 306 18.88 -19.28 23.92
C VAL A 306 20.26 -18.65 23.83
N LEU A 307 21.31 -19.49 23.86
CA LEU A 307 22.66 -19.05 23.58
C LEU A 307 22.68 -18.41 22.20
N LEU A 308 23.12 -17.16 22.15
CA LEU A 308 23.34 -16.49 20.86
C LEU A 308 24.34 -17.38 20.08
N PRO A 309 24.09 -17.70 18.82
CA PRO A 309 25.10 -18.35 18.01
C PRO A 309 26.36 -17.45 18.05
N PRO A 310 27.56 -18.06 18.13
CA PRO A 310 28.80 -17.28 18.14
C PRO A 310 28.77 -16.32 16.94
N PRO A 311 29.33 -15.11 17.09
CA PRO A 311 29.42 -14.18 15.98
C PRO A 311 30.02 -14.92 14.78
N PRO A 312 29.53 -14.69 13.56
CA PRO A 312 30.07 -15.34 12.39
C PRO A 312 31.59 -15.13 12.39
N ALA A 313 32.33 -16.21 12.20
CA ALA A 313 33.79 -16.13 12.12
C ALA A 313 34.17 -14.98 11.16
N PRO A 314 35.17 -14.19 11.50
CA PRO A 314 35.61 -13.11 10.63
C PRO A 314 35.83 -13.70 9.23
N ARG A 315 35.25 -13.07 8.23
CA ARG A 315 35.48 -13.50 6.84
C ARG A 315 36.97 -13.60 6.64
N PRO A 316 37.49 -14.75 6.15
CA PRO A 316 38.90 -14.85 5.86
C PRO A 316 39.27 -13.66 4.96
N ALA A 317 40.36 -13.01 5.28
CA ALA A 317 40.87 -11.91 4.47
C ALA A 317 40.85 -12.33 2.98
N PRO A 318 40.49 -11.46 2.07
CA PRO A 318 40.53 -11.79 0.64
C PRO A 318 41.91 -12.41 0.36
N ARG A 319 41.90 -13.65 -0.09
CA ARG A 319 43.14 -14.29 -0.50
C ARG A 319 43.82 -13.37 -1.50
N ALA A 320 45.11 -13.11 -1.27
CA ALA A 320 45.89 -12.38 -2.25
C ALA A 320 45.63 -12.96 -3.64
N PRO A 321 45.42 -12.14 -4.66
CA PRO A 321 45.15 -12.64 -6.00
C PRO A 321 46.29 -13.58 -6.38
N VAL A 322 45.97 -14.85 -6.59
CA VAL A 322 46.94 -15.82 -7.10
C VAL A 322 47.32 -15.34 -8.49
N PRO A 323 48.62 -15.05 -8.75
CA PRO A 323 49.00 -14.64 -10.08
C PRO A 323 48.69 -15.78 -11.06
N VAL A 324 47.71 -15.58 -11.89
CA VAL A 324 47.38 -16.49 -12.96
C VAL A 324 48.35 -16.22 -14.10
N GLU A 325 49.33 -17.10 -14.26
CA GLU A 325 50.19 -17.08 -15.46
C GLU A 325 49.30 -17.19 -16.70
N ARG A 326 49.24 -16.13 -17.48
CA ARG A 326 48.60 -16.17 -18.81
C ARG A 326 49.57 -16.81 -19.77
N ARG A 327 49.40 -18.13 -20.00
CA ARG A 327 50.11 -18.83 -21.04
C ARG A 327 49.45 -18.52 -22.39
N ALA A 328 50.28 -18.26 -23.42
CA ALA A 328 49.79 -18.07 -24.77
C ALA A 328 49.03 -19.32 -25.24
N LEU A 329 47.95 -19.12 -26.01
CA LEU A 329 47.14 -20.25 -26.56
C LEU A 329 47.97 -21.27 -27.33
N THR A 330 49.09 -20.84 -27.96
CA THR A 330 50.07 -21.70 -28.60
C THR A 330 50.72 -22.74 -27.70
N SER A 331 50.77 -22.51 -26.37
CA SER A 331 51.29 -23.51 -25.41
C SER A 331 50.33 -24.72 -25.20
N TYR A 332 49.08 -24.56 -25.62
CA TYR A 332 48.07 -25.66 -25.52
C TYR A 332 47.98 -26.45 -26.85
N SER A 333 48.39 -25.88 -27.97
CA SER A 333 48.44 -26.61 -29.23
C SER A 333 49.54 -27.67 -29.27
N ALA A 334 50.62 -27.52 -28.49
CA ALA A 334 51.64 -28.53 -28.32
C ALA A 334 51.13 -29.81 -27.63
N LEU A 335 50.17 -29.69 -26.70
CA LEU A 335 49.58 -30.83 -25.99
C LEU A 335 48.60 -31.64 -26.87
N LEU A 336 48.09 -31.04 -27.95
CA LEU A 336 47.18 -31.74 -28.87
C LEU A 336 47.90 -32.54 -29.95
N THR A 337 49.22 -32.28 -30.14
CA THR A 337 50.05 -33.02 -31.08
C THR A 337 50.77 -34.25 -30.50
N GLU A 338 50.80 -34.38 -29.16
CA GLU A 338 51.39 -35.56 -28.49
C GLU A 338 50.35 -36.67 -28.18
N ALA A 339 49.08 -36.48 -28.52
CA ALA A 339 47.99 -37.43 -28.23
C ALA A 339 47.38 -38.04 -29.54
N GLY A 340 48.14 -38.05 -30.62
CA GLY A 340 47.78 -38.65 -31.91
C GLY A 340 48.63 -39.88 -32.25
#